data_11ab9e6846dd0db87ccba5c8dbaa0067
#
_entry.id   11ab9e6846dd0db87ccba5c8dbaa0067
#
_cell.length_a   1.000
_cell.length_b   1.000
_cell.length_c   1.000
_cell.angle_alpha   90.00
_cell.angle_beta   90.00
_cell.angle_gamma   90.00
#
_symmetry.space_group_name_H-M   'P 1'
#
loop_
_entity.id
_entity.type
_entity.pdbx_description
1 polymer ?
#
loop_
_entity_poly.entity_id
_entity_poly.type
_entity_poly.pdbx_seq_one_letter_code
_entity_poly.pdbx_strand_id
1 'polypeptide(L)'
;MALYIDQDGTISLVQGDSGEIVVSGLNTDKNCEVYFAIRNKKRVPVGSELMVQSNGSDMVTFVLNPELTNLLTVPKTKDYETYYYGIKVCFENTEDTVVVANNDYGSQNRLIVYPLQVEGV
;
A
#
# COMPACT_ATOMS: atom_id res chain seq x y z
N MET A 1 -15.62 1.83 -4.98
CA MET A 1 -14.24 1.85 -4.47
C MET A 1 -13.29 2.05 -5.64
N ALA A 2 -12.41 3.04 -5.55
CA ALA A 2 -11.57 3.45 -6.67
C ALA A 2 -10.14 2.91 -6.60
N LEU A 3 -9.92 1.86 -5.83
CA LEU A 3 -8.60 1.22 -5.74
C LEU A 3 -8.55 0.03 -6.69
N TYR A 4 -7.47 -0.05 -7.46
CA TYR A 4 -7.26 -1.13 -8.41
C TYR A 4 -5.79 -1.59 -8.34
N ILE A 5 -5.57 -2.88 -8.39
CA ILE A 5 -4.22 -3.47 -8.36
C ILE A 5 -3.99 -4.25 -9.65
N ASP A 6 -2.96 -3.85 -10.37
CA ASP A 6 -2.54 -4.49 -11.61
C ASP A 6 -1.80 -5.80 -11.37
N GLN A 7 -1.61 -6.57 -12.45
CA GLN A 7 -0.86 -7.83 -12.39
C GLN A 7 0.61 -7.64 -11.99
N ASP A 8 1.17 -6.48 -12.26
CA ASP A 8 2.55 -6.16 -11.89
C ASP A 8 2.66 -5.57 -10.46
N GLY A 9 1.57 -5.52 -9.72
CA GLY A 9 1.55 -4.97 -8.37
C GLY A 9 1.34 -3.47 -8.30
N THR A 10 1.14 -2.80 -9.42
CA THR A 10 0.84 -1.36 -9.40
C THR A 10 -0.57 -1.12 -8.85
N ILE A 11 -0.65 -0.28 -7.83
CA ILE A 11 -1.91 0.11 -7.22
C ILE A 11 -2.32 1.47 -7.77
N SER A 12 -3.57 1.60 -8.17
CA SER A 12 -4.15 2.87 -8.62
C SER A 12 -5.29 3.24 -7.71
N LEU A 13 -5.32 4.49 -7.26
CA LEU A 13 -6.40 4.99 -6.41
C LEU A 13 -6.64 6.48 -6.65
N VAL A 14 -7.77 6.96 -6.16
CA VAL A 14 -8.12 8.37 -6.23
C VAL A 14 -7.91 8.98 -4.84
N GLN A 15 -7.27 10.15 -4.80
CA GLN A 15 -7.03 10.88 -3.56
C GLN A 15 -8.34 11.07 -2.79
N GLY A 16 -8.32 10.76 -1.51
CA GLY A 16 -9.47 10.94 -0.64
C GLY A 16 -10.45 9.78 -0.60
N ASP A 17 -10.29 8.79 -1.48
CA ASP A 17 -11.15 7.60 -1.49
C ASP A 17 -10.64 6.54 -0.52
N SER A 18 -11.55 5.67 -0.10
CA SER A 18 -11.20 4.50 0.68
C SER A 18 -10.94 3.30 -0.23
N GLY A 19 -10.15 2.36 0.25
CA GLY A 19 -9.90 1.13 -0.49
C GLY A 19 -9.31 0.06 0.41
N GLU A 20 -9.26 -1.16 -0.10
CA GLU A 20 -8.69 -2.29 0.61
C GLU A 20 -7.61 -2.97 -0.23
N ILE A 21 -6.53 -3.36 0.42
CA ILE A 21 -5.46 -4.13 -0.20
C ILE A 21 -5.38 -5.47 0.50
N VAL A 22 -5.56 -6.55 -0.26
CA VAL A 22 -5.48 -7.91 0.26
C VAL A 22 -4.12 -8.49 -0.09
N VAL A 23 -3.39 -8.91 0.93
CA VAL A 23 -2.10 -9.60 0.77
C VAL A 23 -2.33 -11.07 1.08
N SER A 24 -2.09 -11.93 0.11
CA SER A 24 -2.28 -13.38 0.26
C SER A 24 -0.99 -14.11 -0.03
N GLY A 25 -0.99 -15.41 0.23
CA GLY A 25 0.20 -16.22 0.01
C GLY A 25 1.29 -16.01 1.06
N LEU A 26 0.93 -15.58 2.26
CA LEU A 26 1.89 -15.38 3.34
C LEU A 26 2.54 -16.68 3.76
N ASN A 27 1.84 -17.79 3.56
CA ASN A 27 2.39 -19.13 3.71
C ASN A 27 2.95 -19.39 5.12
N THR A 28 2.28 -18.87 6.13
CA THR A 28 2.71 -19.01 7.51
C THR A 28 1.58 -19.55 8.37
N ASP A 29 1.92 -20.45 9.26
CA ASP A 29 1.03 -20.98 10.30
C ASP A 29 1.28 -20.29 11.65
N LYS A 30 2.19 -19.31 11.68
CA LYS A 30 2.58 -18.58 12.89
C LYS A 30 1.96 -17.21 12.92
N ASN A 31 1.80 -16.67 14.12
CA ASN A 31 1.40 -15.29 14.29
C ASN A 31 2.52 -14.37 13.80
N CYS A 32 2.14 -13.37 13.02
CA CYS A 32 3.09 -12.37 12.52
C CYS A 32 2.39 -11.02 12.39
N GLU A 33 3.20 -9.99 12.32
CA GLU A 33 2.73 -8.63 12.04
C GLU A 33 3.07 -8.29 10.61
N VAL A 34 2.11 -7.77 9.87
CA VAL A 34 2.31 -7.38 8.48
C VAL A 34 2.17 -5.87 8.39
N TYR A 35 3.16 -5.22 7.83
CA TYR A 35 3.23 -3.77 7.71
C TYR A 35 3.11 -3.34 6.27
N PHE A 36 2.41 -2.24 6.06
CA PHE A 36 2.27 -1.58 4.76
C PHE A 36 2.64 -0.11 4.93
N ALA A 37 3.54 0.39 4.10
CA ALA A 37 4.00 1.77 4.18
C ALA A 37 4.02 2.40 2.79
N ILE A 38 3.73 3.69 2.73
CA ILE A 38 3.75 4.47 1.50
C ILE A 38 4.86 5.51 1.62
N ARG A 39 5.62 5.70 0.54
CA ARG A 39 6.67 6.70 0.44
C ARG A 39 6.54 7.47 -0.86
N ASN A 40 6.99 8.72 -0.83
CA ASN A 40 7.03 9.54 -2.04
C ASN A 40 8.27 9.22 -2.89
N LYS A 41 8.46 9.95 -3.97
CA LYS A 41 9.60 9.76 -4.88
C LYS A 41 10.96 9.97 -4.22
N LYS A 42 11.01 10.73 -3.14
CA LYS A 42 12.22 10.98 -2.37
C LYS A 42 12.40 9.97 -1.24
N ARG A 43 11.60 8.91 -1.21
CA ARG A 43 11.60 7.86 -0.19
C ARG A 43 11.22 8.38 1.20
N VAL A 44 10.50 9.48 1.26
CA VAL A 44 9.99 10.03 2.53
C VAL A 44 8.64 9.39 2.82
N PRO A 45 8.43 8.87 4.04
CA PRO A 45 7.15 8.28 4.41
C PRO A 45 6.00 9.27 4.29
N VAL A 46 4.87 8.79 3.77
CA VAL A 46 3.63 9.54 3.71
C VAL A 46 2.64 8.87 4.64
N GLY A 47 2.26 9.59 5.69
CA GLY A 47 1.39 9.04 6.72
C GLY A 47 2.09 8.00 7.58
N SER A 48 1.31 7.36 8.44
CA SER A 48 1.80 6.30 9.31
C SER A 48 1.75 4.95 8.62
N GLU A 49 2.64 4.06 9.02
CA GLU A 49 2.58 2.68 8.57
C GLU A 49 1.30 2.02 9.07
N LEU A 50 0.71 1.18 8.22
CA LEU A 50 -0.42 0.35 8.60
C LEU A 50 0.11 -1.00 9.07
N MET A 51 -0.51 -1.53 10.12
CA MET A 51 -0.13 -2.84 10.66
C MET A 51 -1.38 -3.68 10.83
N VAL A 52 -1.30 -4.92 10.35
CA VAL A 52 -2.33 -5.93 10.58
C VAL A 52 -1.66 -7.17 11.13
N GLN A 53 -2.23 -7.73 12.19
CA GLN A 53 -1.72 -8.95 12.78
C GLN A 53 -2.35 -10.15 12.09
N SER A 54 -1.51 -11.08 11.63
CA SER A 54 -1.95 -12.34 11.10
C SER A 54 -1.85 -13.40 12.19
N ASN A 55 -2.96 -14.08 12.46
CA ASN A 55 -3.01 -15.12 13.48
C ASN A 55 -2.99 -16.50 12.83
N GLY A 56 -1.96 -16.74 12.01
CA GLY A 56 -1.84 -17.98 11.26
C GLY A 56 -2.64 -17.99 9.95
N SER A 57 -3.16 -16.86 9.56
CA SER A 57 -3.89 -16.73 8.30
C SER A 57 -2.93 -16.55 7.14
N ASP A 58 -3.27 -17.13 5.99
CA ASP A 58 -2.53 -16.95 4.75
C ASP A 58 -2.74 -15.56 4.13
N MET A 59 -3.67 -14.78 4.68
CA MET A 59 -4.13 -13.55 4.05
C MET A 59 -4.40 -12.47 5.10
N VAL A 60 -4.03 -11.24 4.78
CA VAL A 60 -4.39 -10.06 5.58
C VAL A 60 -4.95 -8.98 4.66
N THR A 61 -5.76 -8.09 5.24
CA THR A 61 -6.36 -6.97 4.52
C THR A 61 -5.96 -5.66 5.17
N PHE A 62 -5.40 -4.75 4.37
CA PHE A 62 -5.14 -3.38 4.79
C PHE A 62 -6.26 -2.48 4.30
N VAL A 63 -6.75 -1.62 5.18
CA VAL A 63 -7.78 -0.64 4.83
C VAL A 63 -7.11 0.72 4.69
N LEU A 64 -7.18 1.29 3.49
CA LEU A 64 -6.72 2.65 3.22
C LEU A 64 -7.92 3.58 3.39
N ASN A 65 -7.93 4.31 4.51
CA ASN A 65 -9.04 5.22 4.81
C ASN A 65 -8.79 6.59 4.18
N PRO A 66 -9.82 7.46 4.09
CA PRO A 66 -9.66 8.79 3.49
C PRO A 66 -8.65 9.67 4.19
N GLU A 67 -8.44 9.49 5.49
CA GLU A 67 -7.42 10.26 6.22
C GLU A 67 -6.03 10.02 5.67
N LEU A 68 -5.72 8.77 5.33
CA LEU A 68 -4.44 8.42 4.74
C LEU A 68 -4.37 8.86 3.27
N THR A 69 -5.38 8.53 2.48
CA THR A 69 -5.35 8.80 1.04
C THR A 69 -5.38 10.28 0.72
N ASN A 70 -5.96 11.11 1.59
CA ASN A 70 -5.91 12.57 1.44
C ASN A 70 -4.48 13.13 1.54
N LEU A 71 -3.58 12.43 2.21
CA LEU A 71 -2.18 12.84 2.31
C LEU A 71 -1.41 12.61 1.01
N LEU A 72 -1.96 11.80 0.10
CA LEU A 72 -1.35 11.47 -1.18
C LEU A 72 -1.72 12.55 -2.20
N THR A 73 -1.05 13.70 -2.09
CA THR A 73 -1.39 14.86 -2.90
C THR A 73 -0.96 14.70 -4.35
N VAL A 74 -1.75 15.29 -5.25
CA VAL A 74 -1.44 15.34 -6.68
C VAL A 74 -1.32 16.81 -7.06
N PRO A 75 -0.18 17.24 -7.62
CA PRO A 75 -0.03 18.63 -8.07
C PRO A 75 -1.09 18.99 -9.11
N LYS A 76 -1.57 20.24 -9.05
CA LYS A 76 -2.62 20.69 -9.96
C LYS A 76 -2.21 20.67 -11.45
N THR A 77 -0.92 20.65 -11.71
CA THR A 77 -0.37 20.61 -13.06
C THR A 77 -0.20 19.19 -13.59
N LYS A 78 -0.53 18.17 -12.79
CA LYS A 78 -0.36 16.77 -13.18
C LYS A 78 -1.70 16.05 -13.19
N ASP A 79 -1.80 15.06 -14.08
CA ASP A 79 -2.98 14.18 -14.15
C ASP A 79 -2.93 13.08 -13.08
N TYR A 80 -1.75 12.80 -12.54
CA TYR A 80 -1.55 11.81 -11.48
C TYR A 80 -0.21 12.06 -10.79
N GLU A 81 -0.01 11.43 -9.64
CA GLU A 81 1.28 11.42 -8.96
C GLU A 81 1.66 9.99 -8.60
N THR A 82 2.95 9.70 -8.66
CA THR A 82 3.47 8.36 -8.35
C THR A 82 4.05 8.34 -6.95
N TYR A 83 3.56 7.42 -6.16
CA TYR A 83 4.11 7.06 -4.85
C TYR A 83 4.60 5.62 -4.92
N TYR A 84 5.18 5.15 -3.84
CA TYR A 84 5.68 3.78 -3.75
C TYR A 84 5.22 3.17 -2.45
N TYR A 85 5.06 1.85 -2.45
CA TYR A 85 4.67 1.15 -1.24
C TYR A 85 5.58 -0.05 -1.01
N GLY A 86 5.63 -0.49 0.23
CA GLY A 86 6.32 -1.71 0.62
C GLY A 86 5.52 -2.47 1.64
N ILE A 87 5.72 -3.78 1.67
CA ILE A 87 5.07 -4.68 2.60
C ILE A 87 6.14 -5.50 3.28
N LYS A 88 6.07 -5.58 4.61
CA LYS A 88 7.02 -6.35 5.41
C LYS A 88 6.27 -7.24 6.38
N VAL A 89 6.73 -8.48 6.52
CA VAL A 89 6.20 -9.43 7.48
C VAL A 89 7.22 -9.61 8.58
N CYS A 90 6.80 -9.37 9.83
CA CYS A 90 7.65 -9.50 11.00
C CYS A 90 7.21 -10.70 11.84
N PHE A 91 8.09 -11.66 11.96
CA PHE A 91 7.95 -12.77 12.88
C PHE A 91 8.73 -12.45 14.16
N GLU A 92 8.78 -13.39 15.08
CA GLU A 92 9.35 -13.22 16.41
C GLU A 92 10.77 -12.61 16.41
N ASN A 93 11.65 -13.03 15.50
CA ASN A 93 13.02 -12.53 15.39
C ASN A 93 13.47 -12.34 13.95
N THR A 94 12.53 -12.28 13.01
CA THR A 94 12.84 -12.21 11.59
C THR A 94 11.94 -11.20 10.90
N GLU A 95 12.49 -10.50 9.93
CA GLU A 95 11.73 -9.58 9.10
C GLU A 95 11.93 -9.95 7.64
N ASP A 96 10.84 -10.18 6.92
CA ASP A 96 10.88 -10.54 5.52
C ASP A 96 10.13 -9.52 4.68
N THR A 97 10.79 -9.03 3.64
CA THR A 97 10.15 -8.15 2.67
C THR A 97 9.32 -8.99 1.71
N VAL A 98 8.06 -8.60 1.54
CA VAL A 98 7.17 -9.26 0.59
C VAL A 98 7.43 -8.70 -0.80
N VAL A 99 7.76 -9.58 -1.72
CA VAL A 99 7.90 -9.23 -3.13
C VAL A 99 6.54 -9.40 -3.78
N VAL A 100 6.00 -8.32 -4.33
CA VAL A 100 4.67 -8.32 -4.91
C VAL A 100 4.74 -8.57 -6.41
N ALA A 101 3.94 -9.50 -6.86
CA ALA A 101 3.83 -9.88 -8.27
C ALA A 101 5.18 -10.28 -8.87
N ASN A 102 5.60 -9.66 -9.95
CA ASN A 102 6.84 -9.99 -10.65
C ASN A 102 7.98 -9.01 -10.36
N ASN A 103 7.87 -8.22 -9.30
CA ASN A 103 8.91 -7.27 -8.94
C ASN A 103 10.06 -7.96 -8.23
N ASP A 104 11.27 -7.48 -8.49
CA ASP A 104 12.48 -7.96 -7.84
C ASP A 104 12.74 -7.23 -6.53
N TYR A 105 13.60 -7.81 -5.70
CA TYR A 105 14.12 -7.12 -4.52
C TYR A 105 14.80 -5.82 -4.95
N GLY A 106 14.52 -4.74 -4.24
CA GLY A 106 15.07 -3.43 -4.57
C GLY A 106 14.23 -2.65 -5.57
N SER A 107 13.33 -3.31 -6.28
CA SER A 107 12.35 -2.61 -7.11
C SER A 107 11.23 -2.08 -6.23
N GLN A 108 10.83 -0.85 -6.49
CA GLN A 108 9.75 -0.24 -5.75
C GLN A 108 8.40 -0.51 -6.43
N ASN A 109 7.44 -0.94 -5.64
CA ASN A 109 6.06 -1.12 -6.12
C ASN A 109 5.39 0.25 -6.21
N ARG A 110 4.77 0.52 -7.35
CA ARG A 110 4.18 1.83 -7.62
C ARG A 110 2.76 1.95 -7.09
N LEU A 111 2.48 3.11 -6.52
CA LEU A 111 1.15 3.52 -6.12
C LEU A 111 0.83 4.79 -6.91
N ILE A 112 -0.09 4.70 -7.85
CA ILE A 112 -0.45 5.83 -8.72
C ILE A 112 -1.73 6.45 -8.16
N VAL A 113 -1.65 7.75 -7.87
CA VAL A 113 -2.75 8.49 -7.26
C VAL A 113 -3.28 9.50 -8.26
N TYR A 114 -4.59 9.44 -8.51
CA TYR A 114 -5.30 10.38 -9.35
C TYR A 114 -5.93 11.47 -8.49
N PRO A 115 -6.09 12.69 -9.03
CA PRO A 115 -6.62 13.79 -8.24
C PRO A 115 -8.08 13.56 -7.86
N LEU A 116 -8.47 14.23 -6.77
CA LEU A 116 -9.84 14.22 -6.29
C LEU A 116 -10.78 14.70 -7.41
N GLN A 117 -11.80 13.89 -7.70
CA GLN A 117 -12.72 14.17 -8.80
C GLN A 117 -13.89 15.06 -8.39
N VAL A 118 -14.31 14.95 -7.12
CA VAL A 118 -15.42 15.73 -6.58
C VAL A 118 -14.97 16.36 -5.28
N GLU A 119 -15.03 17.68 -5.19
CA GLU A 119 -14.67 18.42 -3.99
C GLU A 119 -15.91 18.83 -3.20
N GLY A 120 -15.70 19.12 -1.92
CA GLY A 120 -16.72 19.74 -1.08
C GLY A 120 -17.81 18.80 -0.58
N VAL A 121 -17.52 17.54 -0.51
CA VAL A 121 -18.46 16.56 0.00
C VAL A 121 -18.24 16.34 1.49
#